data_11d3049a5b8238bda514d6c56b6b3a5a
#
_entry.id   11d3049a5b8238bda514d6c56b6b3a5a
#
_cell.length_a   1.000
_cell.length_b   1.000
_cell.length_c   1.000
_cell.angle_alpha   90.00
_cell.angle_beta   90.00
_cell.angle_gamma   90.00
#
_symmetry.space_group_name_H-M   'P 1'
#
loop_
_entity.id
_entity.type
_entity.pdbx_description
1 polymer ?
#
loop_
_entity_poly.entity_id
_entity_poly.type
_entity_poly.pdbx_seq_one_letter_code
_entity_poly.pdbx_strand_id
1 'polypeptide(L)'
;MTQATDWQGGVGRAWSQEWQRTDLSFSGLTPALLEAIGREPGTRVLDLGCGAGELTLALAQRRAGAQILGIDLSADLVAVARQRAQAREGQELAGLRFAQADATLWAEPDFVPDLLVSRHGVMFFDDPKAAFSHLAHVSAPGARMVFSCFRSPAQNIWASALAGLLPPSGASGNPRAPGPFAFADPDHVRQCLAGWDNVHLSPHDFTYIAGRGADAPEQAMALFRRIGPVASAMRQAAPEARPAIEAALRALIAAHHSQGEVGFAAAAWIVTATKAADDHGKR
;
A
#
# COMPACT_ATOMS: atom_id res chain seq x y z
N MET A 1 -2.34 -10.14 12.62
CA MET A 1 -1.26 -9.18 12.33
C MET A 1 -0.49 -9.75 11.15
N THR A 2 -0.15 -8.94 10.16
CA THR A 2 0.61 -9.36 8.97
C THR A 2 2.07 -8.99 9.23
N GLN A 3 2.93 -9.99 9.37
CA GLN A 3 4.37 -9.81 9.63
C GLN A 3 5.17 -9.78 8.32
N ALA A 4 6.43 -9.36 8.37
CA ALA A 4 7.33 -9.36 7.21
C ALA A 4 7.43 -10.74 6.54
N THR A 5 7.46 -11.82 7.31
CA THR A 5 7.47 -13.21 6.83
C THR A 5 6.20 -13.61 6.06
N ASP A 6 5.06 -13.01 6.36
CA ASP A 6 3.83 -13.28 5.63
C ASP A 6 3.89 -12.73 4.20
N TRP A 7 4.52 -11.56 4.02
CA TRP A 7 4.75 -10.96 2.70
C TRP A 7 5.74 -11.74 1.84
N GLN A 8 6.74 -12.37 2.46
CA GLN A 8 7.66 -13.28 1.78
C GLN A 8 7.01 -14.64 1.44
N GLY A 9 5.82 -14.92 1.98
CA GLY A 9 5.11 -16.18 1.87
C GLY A 9 3.74 -16.09 1.18
N GLY A 10 2.74 -16.65 1.85
CA GLY A 10 1.39 -16.82 1.31
C GLY A 10 0.64 -15.52 1.01
N VAL A 11 0.89 -14.45 1.78
CA VAL A 11 0.26 -13.14 1.56
C VAL A 11 0.79 -12.53 0.26
N GLY A 12 2.12 -12.42 0.10
CA GLY A 12 2.73 -11.88 -1.12
C GLY A 12 2.29 -12.63 -2.38
N ARG A 13 2.21 -13.97 -2.29
CA ARG A 13 1.71 -14.81 -3.40
C ARG A 13 0.24 -14.51 -3.73
N ALA A 14 -0.63 -14.37 -2.73
CA ALA A 14 -2.02 -14.03 -2.97
C ALA A 14 -2.17 -12.67 -3.64
N TRP A 15 -1.43 -11.67 -3.18
CA TRP A 15 -1.43 -10.33 -3.75
C TRP A 15 -0.85 -10.30 -5.17
N SER A 16 0.20 -11.09 -5.44
CA SER A 16 0.78 -11.17 -6.79
C SER A 16 -0.19 -11.78 -7.81
N GLN A 17 -1.06 -12.70 -7.39
CA GLN A 17 -2.10 -13.28 -8.24
C GLN A 17 -3.30 -12.35 -8.46
N GLU A 18 -3.56 -11.44 -7.53
CA GLU A 18 -4.70 -10.52 -7.55
C GLU A 18 -4.30 -9.08 -7.92
N TRP A 19 -3.12 -8.85 -8.46
CA TRP A 19 -2.59 -7.51 -8.69
C TRP A 19 -3.51 -6.61 -9.54
N GLN A 20 -4.19 -7.17 -10.55
CA GLN A 20 -5.13 -6.41 -11.39
C GLN A 20 -6.33 -5.91 -10.60
N ARG A 21 -6.85 -6.75 -9.68
CA ARG A 21 -7.97 -6.38 -8.81
C ARG A 21 -7.53 -5.40 -7.72
N THR A 22 -6.32 -5.56 -7.18
CA THR A 22 -5.78 -4.59 -6.23
C THR A 22 -5.50 -3.24 -6.86
N ASP A 23 -5.00 -3.18 -8.10
CA ASP A 23 -4.85 -1.93 -8.84
C ASP A 23 -6.22 -1.26 -9.07
N LEU A 24 -7.24 -2.04 -9.46
CA LEU A 24 -8.61 -1.54 -9.59
C LEU A 24 -9.14 -0.97 -8.27
N SER A 25 -8.87 -1.64 -7.15
CA SER A 25 -9.33 -1.20 -5.82
C SER A 25 -8.79 0.17 -5.44
N PHE A 26 -7.59 0.52 -5.88
CA PHE A 26 -6.95 1.80 -5.60
C PHE A 26 -7.05 2.80 -6.77
N SER A 27 -7.83 2.50 -7.81
CA SER A 27 -7.95 3.39 -8.99
C SER A 27 -8.48 4.79 -8.65
N GLY A 28 -9.24 4.95 -7.56
CA GLY A 28 -9.69 6.25 -7.05
C GLY A 28 -8.64 7.00 -6.23
N LEU A 29 -7.66 6.30 -5.65
CA LEU A 29 -6.60 6.89 -4.82
C LEU A 29 -5.34 7.22 -5.63
N THR A 30 -4.92 6.32 -6.50
CA THR A 30 -3.64 6.42 -7.22
C THR A 30 -3.46 7.75 -7.97
N PRO A 31 -4.48 8.32 -8.67
CA PRO A 31 -4.34 9.62 -9.33
C PRO A 31 -4.02 10.76 -8.37
N ALA A 32 -4.69 10.83 -7.22
CA ALA A 32 -4.45 11.86 -6.20
C ALA A 32 -3.06 11.72 -5.55
N LEU A 33 -2.62 10.49 -5.29
CA LEU A 33 -1.27 10.23 -4.79
C LEU A 33 -0.22 10.65 -5.82
N LEU A 34 -0.39 10.32 -7.10
CA LEU A 34 0.50 10.71 -8.19
C LEU A 34 0.54 12.23 -8.37
N GLU A 35 -0.57 12.93 -8.17
CA GLU A 35 -0.62 14.40 -8.18
C GLU A 35 0.20 14.98 -7.02
N ALA A 36 0.03 14.46 -5.80
CA ALA A 36 0.82 14.88 -4.65
C ALA A 36 2.32 14.65 -4.87
N ILE A 37 2.71 13.46 -5.37
CA ILE A 37 4.10 13.15 -5.73
C ILE A 37 4.61 14.10 -6.83
N GLY A 38 3.76 14.45 -7.80
CA GLY A 38 4.12 15.35 -8.91
C GLY A 38 4.49 16.77 -8.48
N ARG A 39 4.05 17.20 -7.30
CA ARG A 39 4.38 18.53 -6.72
C ARG A 39 5.75 18.55 -6.05
N GLU A 40 6.30 17.39 -5.73
CA GLU A 40 7.58 17.28 -5.06
C GLU A 40 8.73 17.13 -6.06
N PRO A 41 9.88 17.80 -5.81
CA PRO A 41 11.08 17.59 -6.60
C PRO A 41 11.65 16.19 -6.36
N GLY A 42 12.52 15.76 -7.27
CA GLY A 42 13.28 14.51 -7.10
C GLY A 42 13.47 13.80 -8.42
N THR A 43 14.66 13.25 -8.59
CA THR A 43 15.09 12.50 -9.78
C THR A 43 15.56 11.09 -9.46
N ARG A 44 15.80 10.79 -8.18
CA ARG A 44 16.10 9.45 -7.67
C ARG A 44 14.98 9.03 -6.73
N VAL A 45 14.01 8.29 -7.30
CA VAL A 45 12.76 7.92 -6.63
C VAL A 45 12.85 6.51 -6.08
N LEU A 46 12.58 6.34 -4.78
CA LEU A 46 12.46 5.04 -4.12
C LEU A 46 10.99 4.78 -3.76
N ASP A 47 10.39 3.74 -4.37
CA ASP A 47 9.03 3.30 -4.05
C ASP A 47 9.07 2.15 -3.04
N LEU A 48 8.58 2.43 -1.83
CA LEU A 48 8.63 1.56 -0.65
C LEU A 48 7.41 0.64 -0.60
N GLY A 49 7.62 -0.67 -0.69
CA GLY A 49 6.52 -1.64 -0.80
C GLY A 49 5.81 -1.47 -2.14
N CYS A 50 6.57 -1.51 -3.24
CA CYS A 50 6.07 -1.21 -4.59
C CYS A 50 5.03 -2.21 -5.10
N GLY A 51 4.88 -3.37 -4.45
CA GLY A 51 3.97 -4.43 -4.85
C GLY A 51 4.20 -4.88 -6.29
N ALA A 52 3.12 -5.00 -7.05
CA ALA A 52 3.16 -5.33 -8.48
C ALA A 52 3.54 -4.13 -9.38
N GLY A 53 4.04 -3.03 -8.82
CA GLY A 53 4.69 -1.94 -9.53
C GLY A 53 3.77 -0.88 -10.14
N GLU A 54 2.48 -0.79 -9.79
CA GLU A 54 1.56 0.18 -10.42
C GLU A 54 2.06 1.62 -10.26
N LEU A 55 2.36 2.03 -9.01
CA LEU A 55 2.85 3.39 -8.73
C LEU A 55 4.20 3.64 -9.40
N THR A 56 5.14 2.72 -9.25
CA THR A 56 6.49 2.81 -9.82
C THR A 56 6.46 2.98 -11.34
N LEU A 57 5.64 2.18 -12.03
CA LEU A 57 5.46 2.23 -13.49
C LEU A 57 4.81 3.55 -13.94
N ALA A 58 3.82 4.03 -13.19
CA ALA A 58 3.18 5.31 -13.48
C ALA A 58 4.13 6.50 -13.29
N LEU A 59 5.02 6.43 -12.31
CA LEU A 59 6.06 7.44 -12.08
C LEU A 59 7.11 7.43 -13.18
N ALA A 60 7.54 6.26 -13.65
CA ALA A 60 8.49 6.15 -14.76
C ALA A 60 7.98 6.82 -16.04
N GLN A 61 6.67 6.74 -16.30
CA GLN A 61 6.04 7.43 -17.44
C GLN A 61 5.94 8.96 -17.26
N ARG A 62 5.81 9.44 -16.02
CA ARG A 62 5.58 10.86 -15.71
C ARG A 62 6.85 11.65 -15.44
N ARG A 63 7.95 10.97 -15.08
CA ARG A 63 9.23 11.57 -14.69
C ARG A 63 10.34 11.12 -15.65
N ALA A 64 10.28 11.64 -16.87
CA ALA A 64 11.32 11.34 -17.89
C ALA A 64 12.71 11.68 -17.36
N GLY A 65 13.65 10.73 -17.52
CA GLY A 65 15.03 10.88 -17.06
C GLY A 65 15.27 10.63 -15.56
N ALA A 66 14.23 10.36 -14.77
CA ALA A 66 14.40 9.96 -13.36
C ALA A 66 14.91 8.52 -13.25
N GLN A 67 15.73 8.25 -12.23
CA GLN A 67 16.05 6.90 -11.78
C GLN A 67 15.00 6.47 -10.75
N ILE A 68 14.31 5.38 -11.01
CA ILE A 68 13.21 4.92 -10.16
C ILE A 68 13.48 3.48 -9.75
N LEU A 69 13.52 3.25 -8.45
CA LEU A 69 13.67 1.93 -7.85
C LEU A 69 12.43 1.59 -7.03
N GLY A 70 11.71 0.53 -7.43
CA GLY A 70 10.67 -0.07 -6.60
C GLY A 70 11.24 -1.23 -5.79
N ILE A 71 11.03 -1.22 -4.47
CA ILE A 71 11.43 -2.32 -3.58
C ILE A 71 10.22 -2.92 -2.87
N ASP A 72 10.23 -4.24 -2.70
CA ASP A 72 9.21 -4.98 -1.96
C ASP A 72 9.82 -6.20 -1.29
N LEU A 73 9.27 -6.63 -0.17
CA LEU A 73 9.66 -7.87 0.54
C LEU A 73 9.31 -9.13 -0.26
N SER A 74 8.24 -9.07 -1.06
CA SER A 74 7.71 -10.21 -1.81
C SER A 74 8.41 -10.38 -3.15
N ALA A 75 9.16 -11.49 -3.29
CA ALA A 75 9.75 -11.89 -4.57
C ALA A 75 8.69 -12.08 -5.66
N ASP A 76 7.50 -12.62 -5.32
CA ASP A 76 6.41 -12.86 -6.26
C ASP A 76 5.85 -11.53 -6.81
N LEU A 77 5.65 -10.52 -5.96
CA LEU A 77 5.21 -9.19 -6.38
C LEU A 77 6.26 -8.49 -7.25
N VAL A 78 7.54 -8.54 -6.86
CA VAL A 78 8.63 -7.98 -7.66
C VAL A 78 8.75 -8.66 -9.02
N ALA A 79 8.54 -9.97 -9.11
CA ALA A 79 8.51 -10.70 -10.38
C ALA A 79 7.39 -10.18 -11.30
N VAL A 80 6.18 -9.98 -10.76
CA VAL A 80 5.05 -9.38 -11.51
C VAL A 80 5.39 -7.96 -11.96
N ALA A 81 5.97 -7.12 -11.09
CA ALA A 81 6.35 -5.75 -11.44
C ALA A 81 7.36 -5.72 -12.60
N ARG A 82 8.35 -6.60 -12.59
CA ARG A 82 9.33 -6.75 -13.69
C ARG A 82 8.66 -7.20 -15.00
N GLN A 83 7.77 -8.19 -14.94
CA GLN A 83 7.01 -8.64 -16.12
C GLN A 83 6.16 -7.52 -16.71
N ARG A 84 5.50 -6.73 -15.86
CA ARG A 84 4.70 -5.57 -16.30
C ARG A 84 5.55 -4.48 -16.94
N ALA A 85 6.76 -4.25 -16.45
CA ALA A 85 7.71 -3.32 -17.07
C ALA A 85 8.15 -3.81 -18.46
N GLN A 86 8.50 -5.10 -18.58
CA GLN A 86 8.90 -5.71 -19.84
C GLN A 86 7.79 -5.72 -20.90
N ALA A 87 6.53 -5.92 -20.48
CA ALA A 87 5.37 -5.92 -21.37
C ALA A 87 5.01 -4.53 -21.97
N ARG A 88 5.65 -3.47 -21.51
CA ARG A 88 5.49 -2.10 -22.03
C ARG A 88 6.46 -1.81 -23.17
N GLU A 89 6.38 -2.60 -24.24
CA GLU A 89 7.21 -2.44 -25.45
C GLU A 89 7.09 -1.01 -26.01
N GLY A 90 8.23 -0.46 -26.47
CA GLY A 90 8.28 0.88 -27.10
C GLY A 90 8.21 2.07 -26.14
N GLN A 91 8.12 1.84 -24.82
CA GLN A 91 8.27 2.91 -23.83
C GLN A 91 9.68 2.84 -23.25
N GLU A 92 10.43 3.91 -23.38
CA GLU A 92 11.71 4.05 -22.69
C GLU A 92 11.45 4.16 -21.18
N LEU A 93 11.54 3.05 -20.47
CA LEU A 93 11.56 3.00 -19.01
C LEU A 93 13.03 3.01 -18.52
N ALA A 94 13.87 3.79 -19.21
CA ALA A 94 15.27 3.95 -18.85
C ALA A 94 15.36 4.44 -17.40
N GLY A 95 16.17 3.78 -16.59
CA GLY A 95 16.32 4.12 -15.17
C GLY A 95 15.31 3.48 -14.24
N LEU A 96 14.34 2.69 -14.74
CA LEU A 96 13.41 1.93 -13.89
C LEU A 96 14.00 0.57 -13.50
N ARG A 97 13.98 0.28 -12.20
CA ARG A 97 14.41 -1.01 -11.62
C ARG A 97 13.43 -1.48 -10.56
N PHE A 98 13.38 -2.80 -10.34
CA PHE A 98 12.67 -3.43 -9.23
C PHE A 98 13.60 -4.39 -8.49
N ALA A 99 13.59 -4.35 -7.16
CA ALA A 99 14.39 -5.22 -6.31
C ALA A 99 13.57 -5.82 -5.16
N GLN A 100 13.86 -7.08 -4.83
CA GLN A 100 13.37 -7.64 -3.56
C GLN A 100 14.27 -7.11 -2.45
N ALA A 101 13.69 -6.35 -1.53
CA ALA A 101 14.43 -5.78 -0.41
C ALA A 101 13.49 -5.43 0.76
N ASP A 102 14.06 -5.42 1.95
CA ASP A 102 13.44 -4.90 3.15
C ASP A 102 13.74 -3.39 3.25
N ALA A 103 12.71 -2.56 3.14
CA ALA A 103 12.83 -1.11 3.22
C ALA A 103 13.41 -0.62 4.55
N THR A 104 13.27 -1.40 5.63
CA THR A 104 13.79 -1.06 6.97
C THR A 104 15.29 -1.26 7.12
N LEU A 105 15.90 -2.00 6.19
CA LEU A 105 17.33 -2.34 6.17
C LEU A 105 18.03 -1.91 4.87
N TRP A 106 17.25 -1.51 3.88
CA TRP A 106 17.75 -1.22 2.54
C TRP A 106 18.74 -0.05 2.54
N ALA A 107 19.87 -0.25 1.88
CA ALA A 107 20.82 0.78 1.53
C ALA A 107 21.53 0.39 0.23
N GLU A 108 21.69 1.32 -0.68
CA GLU A 108 22.43 1.15 -1.93
C GLU A 108 23.37 2.36 -2.12
N PRO A 109 24.70 2.19 -1.98
CA PRO A 109 25.64 3.32 -1.98
C PRO A 109 25.57 4.20 -3.24
N ASP A 110 25.29 3.60 -4.39
CA ASP A 110 25.22 4.29 -5.69
C ASP A 110 23.83 4.88 -5.98
N PHE A 111 22.85 4.65 -5.10
CA PHE A 111 21.50 5.17 -5.22
C PHE A 111 21.02 5.81 -3.92
N VAL A 112 21.29 7.11 -3.77
CA VAL A 112 20.82 7.92 -2.64
C VAL A 112 19.52 8.62 -3.02
N PRO A 113 18.34 8.16 -2.55
CA PRO A 113 17.06 8.70 -2.98
C PRO A 113 16.85 10.15 -2.50
N ASP A 114 16.30 10.98 -3.38
CA ASP A 114 15.89 12.36 -3.10
C ASP A 114 14.35 12.50 -3.03
N LEU A 115 13.60 11.45 -3.43
CA LEU A 115 12.17 11.32 -3.27
C LEU A 115 11.79 9.89 -2.89
N LEU A 116 11.13 9.72 -1.75
CA LEU A 116 10.60 8.45 -1.29
C LEU A 116 9.08 8.46 -1.46
N VAL A 117 8.53 7.38 -1.99
CA VAL A 117 7.10 7.25 -2.20
C VAL A 117 6.58 5.91 -1.71
N SER A 118 5.30 5.82 -1.38
CA SER A 118 4.65 4.54 -1.07
C SER A 118 3.14 4.62 -1.23
N ARG A 119 2.53 3.61 -1.84
CA ARG A 119 1.09 3.41 -1.80
C ARG A 119 0.75 2.30 -0.82
N HIS A 120 0.43 2.66 0.43
CA HIS A 120 0.00 1.73 1.48
C HIS A 120 1.06 0.69 1.93
N GLY A 121 2.33 0.80 1.53
CA GLY A 121 3.38 -0.15 1.91
C GLY A 121 3.89 0.08 3.34
N VAL A 122 4.08 1.33 3.73
CA VAL A 122 4.74 1.71 5.00
C VAL A 122 3.92 1.39 6.26
N MET A 123 2.63 1.08 6.13
CA MET A 123 1.76 0.69 7.26
C MET A 123 2.13 -0.67 7.88
N PHE A 124 2.99 -1.42 7.21
CA PHE A 124 3.36 -2.78 7.62
C PHE A 124 4.73 -2.86 8.27
N PHE A 125 5.37 -1.73 8.56
CA PHE A 125 6.63 -1.71 9.33
C PHE A 125 6.40 -2.17 10.76
N ASP A 126 7.23 -3.12 11.23
CA ASP A 126 7.16 -3.64 12.60
C ASP A 126 7.56 -2.56 13.63
N ASP A 127 8.61 -1.79 13.35
CA ASP A 127 9.00 -0.58 14.06
C ASP A 127 9.03 0.61 13.08
N PRO A 128 7.90 1.32 12.89
CA PRO A 128 7.83 2.41 11.94
C PRO A 128 8.77 3.58 12.29
N LYS A 129 9.02 3.84 13.58
CA LYS A 129 9.92 4.91 13.99
C LYS A 129 11.36 4.62 13.59
N ALA A 130 11.84 3.41 13.83
CA ALA A 130 13.17 2.99 13.41
C ALA A 130 13.27 2.95 11.87
N ALA A 131 12.24 2.47 11.17
CA ALA A 131 12.18 2.42 9.71
C ALA A 131 12.28 3.82 9.09
N PHE A 132 11.48 4.79 9.54
CA PHE A 132 11.54 6.15 9.01
C PHE A 132 12.84 6.88 9.36
N SER A 133 13.42 6.61 10.53
CA SER A 133 14.76 7.12 10.89
C SER A 133 15.84 6.56 9.96
N HIS A 134 15.80 5.26 9.67
CA HIS A 134 16.70 4.62 8.71
C HIS A 134 16.54 5.22 7.30
N LEU A 135 15.30 5.35 6.83
CA LEU A 135 15.00 5.92 5.51
C LEU A 135 15.49 7.38 5.40
N ALA A 136 15.38 8.18 6.47
CA ALA A 136 15.99 9.50 6.51
C ALA A 136 17.52 9.43 6.39
N HIS A 137 18.16 8.49 7.10
CA HIS A 137 19.61 8.33 7.07
C HIS A 137 20.15 8.01 5.67
N VAL A 138 19.49 7.11 4.94
CA VAL A 138 19.94 6.69 3.59
C VAL A 138 19.51 7.63 2.46
N SER A 139 18.75 8.67 2.76
CA SER A 139 18.23 9.63 1.78
C SER A 139 19.12 10.86 1.65
N ALA A 140 19.05 11.53 0.50
CA ALA A 140 19.74 12.78 0.23
C ALA A 140 19.32 13.90 1.21
N PRO A 141 20.19 14.89 1.48
CA PRO A 141 19.79 16.07 2.22
C PRO A 141 18.59 16.76 1.54
N GLY A 142 17.57 17.13 2.32
CA GLY A 142 16.37 17.76 1.80
C GLY A 142 15.45 16.84 1.00
N ALA A 143 15.66 15.52 1.03
CA ALA A 143 14.79 14.54 0.38
C ALA A 143 13.32 14.73 0.78
N ARG A 144 12.44 14.39 -0.15
CA ARG A 144 10.98 14.44 0.05
C ARG A 144 10.43 13.04 0.28
N MET A 145 9.32 12.95 1.03
CA MET A 145 8.57 11.73 1.19
C MET A 145 7.10 11.99 0.91
N VAL A 146 6.47 11.12 0.11
CA VAL A 146 5.03 11.14 -0.15
C VAL A 146 4.48 9.73 -0.09
N PHE A 147 3.54 9.48 0.82
CA PHE A 147 2.91 8.17 0.90
C PHE A 147 1.42 8.25 1.21
N SER A 148 0.71 7.16 0.96
CA SER A 148 -0.67 6.99 1.42
C SER A 148 -0.77 5.93 2.50
N CYS A 149 -1.73 6.12 3.42
CA CYS A 149 -2.14 5.12 4.40
C CYS A 149 -3.64 5.26 4.67
N PHE A 150 -4.31 4.18 5.10
CA PHE A 150 -5.74 4.26 5.40
C PHE A 150 -6.01 5.11 6.64
N ARG A 151 -7.13 5.82 6.61
CA ARG A 151 -7.76 6.46 7.77
C ARG A 151 -8.47 5.40 8.61
N SER A 152 -9.32 5.81 9.54
CA SER A 152 -9.94 4.87 10.50
C SER A 152 -10.74 3.74 9.82
N PRO A 153 -10.85 2.56 10.45
CA PRO A 153 -11.70 1.48 9.95
C PRO A 153 -13.16 1.90 9.73
N ALA A 154 -13.69 2.82 10.54
CA ALA A 154 -15.06 3.33 10.41
C ALA A 154 -15.28 4.10 9.10
N GLN A 155 -14.23 4.67 8.52
CA GLN A 155 -14.27 5.41 7.24
C GLN A 155 -13.94 4.51 6.05
N ASN A 156 -13.54 3.27 6.31
CA ASN A 156 -13.18 2.28 5.30
C ASN A 156 -14.20 1.13 5.33
N ILE A 157 -15.35 1.38 4.68
CA ILE A 157 -16.51 0.47 4.74
C ILE A 157 -16.17 -0.91 4.22
N TRP A 158 -15.27 -1.03 3.22
CA TRP A 158 -14.80 -2.33 2.75
C TRP A 158 -14.23 -3.19 3.89
N ALA A 159 -13.49 -2.60 4.83
CA ALA A 159 -12.88 -3.34 5.93
C ALA A 159 -13.87 -3.60 7.07
N SER A 160 -14.63 -2.56 7.50
CA SER A 160 -15.59 -2.69 8.60
C SER A 160 -16.73 -3.64 8.25
N ALA A 161 -17.26 -3.57 7.02
CA ALA A 161 -18.30 -4.47 6.56
C ALA A 161 -17.82 -5.93 6.46
N LEU A 162 -16.63 -6.16 5.92
CA LEU A 162 -16.05 -7.52 5.89
C LEU A 162 -15.76 -8.06 7.30
N ALA A 163 -15.26 -7.22 8.21
CA ALA A 163 -15.06 -7.61 9.61
C ALA A 163 -16.39 -7.96 10.30
N GLY A 164 -17.47 -7.24 9.98
CA GLY A 164 -18.81 -7.50 10.50
C GLY A 164 -19.41 -8.85 10.10
N LEU A 165 -18.87 -9.50 9.06
CA LEU A 165 -19.29 -10.86 8.66
C LEU A 165 -18.68 -11.96 9.55
N LEU A 166 -17.72 -11.61 10.38
CA LEU A 166 -16.94 -12.57 11.16
C LEU A 166 -17.36 -12.52 12.63
N PRO A 167 -17.23 -13.64 13.37
CA PRO A 167 -17.43 -13.63 14.81
C PRO A 167 -16.55 -12.56 15.47
N PRO A 168 -17.03 -11.88 16.52
CA PRO A 168 -16.21 -10.94 17.26
C PRO A 168 -14.91 -11.63 17.72
N SER A 169 -13.76 -11.14 17.22
CA SER A 169 -12.49 -11.60 17.75
C SER A 169 -12.34 -11.01 19.16
N GLY A 170 -12.23 -11.84 20.17
CA GLY A 170 -12.09 -11.43 21.58
C GLY A 170 -10.76 -10.73 21.92
N ALA A 171 -9.91 -10.50 20.93
CA ALA A 171 -8.67 -9.77 21.09
C ALA A 171 -8.89 -8.30 20.69
N SER A 172 -8.91 -7.40 21.66
CA SER A 172 -8.61 -5.99 21.41
C SER A 172 -7.14 -5.90 20.99
N GLY A 173 -6.87 -6.07 19.69
CA GLY A 173 -5.53 -5.95 19.14
C GLY A 173 -5.01 -4.51 19.32
N ASN A 174 -3.70 -4.37 19.45
CA ASN A 174 -3.06 -3.05 19.41
C ASN A 174 -3.44 -2.35 18.07
N PRO A 175 -4.16 -1.20 18.09
CA PRO A 175 -4.59 -0.51 16.86
C PRO A 175 -3.40 0.02 16.04
N ARG A 176 -2.21 0.08 16.66
CA ARG A 176 -0.95 0.53 16.04
C ARG A 176 -0.07 -0.64 15.58
N ALA A 177 -0.57 -1.89 15.68
CA ALA A 177 0.15 -3.04 15.15
C ALA A 177 0.24 -3.00 13.62
N PRO A 178 1.32 -3.55 13.01
CA PRO A 178 1.49 -3.59 11.56
C PRO A 178 0.24 -4.11 10.86
N GLY A 179 -0.26 -3.33 9.90
CA GLY A 179 -1.49 -3.66 9.21
C GLY A 179 -2.16 -2.47 8.55
N PRO A 180 -3.29 -2.68 7.87
CA PRO A 180 -3.93 -1.64 7.06
C PRO A 180 -4.25 -0.35 7.83
N PHE A 181 -4.52 -0.44 9.12
CA PHE A 181 -4.94 0.69 9.94
C PHE A 181 -3.91 1.13 10.99
N ALA A 182 -2.66 0.65 10.90
CA ALA A 182 -1.60 1.07 11.83
C ALA A 182 -1.40 2.58 11.86
N PHE A 183 -1.63 3.25 10.72
CA PHE A 183 -1.47 4.70 10.54
C PHE A 183 -2.80 5.45 10.43
N ALA A 184 -3.88 4.90 10.98
CA ALA A 184 -5.19 5.57 10.97
C ALA A 184 -5.20 6.87 11.79
N ASP A 185 -4.47 6.90 12.91
CA ASP A 185 -4.31 8.05 13.79
C ASP A 185 -3.22 8.99 13.25
N PRO A 186 -3.58 10.26 12.84
CA PRO A 186 -2.62 11.20 12.27
C PRO A 186 -1.53 11.62 13.25
N ASP A 187 -1.79 11.63 14.55
CA ASP A 187 -0.78 11.99 15.55
C ASP A 187 0.23 10.85 15.74
N HIS A 188 -0.23 9.61 15.61
CA HIS A 188 0.68 8.46 15.57
C HIS A 188 1.59 8.51 14.33
N VAL A 189 1.06 8.85 13.15
CA VAL A 189 1.86 9.02 11.93
C VAL A 189 2.97 10.04 12.15
N ARG A 190 2.64 11.23 12.71
CA ARG A 190 3.65 12.26 13.01
C ARG A 190 4.71 11.77 13.98
N GLN A 191 4.32 11.01 15.01
CA GLN A 191 5.26 10.44 15.99
C GLN A 191 6.21 9.40 15.39
N CYS A 192 5.77 8.67 14.36
CA CYS A 192 6.57 7.66 13.67
C CYS A 192 7.59 8.26 12.71
N LEU A 193 7.34 9.46 12.16
CA LEU A 193 8.20 10.11 11.15
C LEU A 193 9.46 10.74 11.78
N ALA A 194 10.25 9.92 12.46
CA ALA A 194 11.52 10.34 13.03
C ALA A 194 12.53 10.69 11.92
N GLY A 195 13.16 11.88 12.02
CA GLY A 195 14.08 12.40 11.00
C GLY A 195 13.41 13.10 9.82
N TRP A 196 12.09 13.34 9.90
CA TRP A 196 11.30 14.05 8.90
C TRP A 196 10.58 15.24 9.52
N ASP A 197 10.66 16.39 8.84
CA ASP A 197 10.01 17.66 9.20
C ASP A 197 8.87 18.00 8.22
N ASN A 198 8.12 19.04 8.51
CA ASN A 198 7.05 19.56 7.67
C ASN A 198 6.01 18.46 7.30
N VAL A 199 5.66 17.65 8.28
CA VAL A 199 4.72 16.53 8.09
C VAL A 199 3.30 17.04 7.91
N HIS A 200 2.74 16.90 6.70
CA HIS A 200 1.36 17.23 6.38
C HIS A 200 0.58 15.97 6.04
N LEU A 201 -0.65 15.87 6.57
CA LEU A 201 -1.59 14.80 6.25
C LEU A 201 -2.82 15.43 5.62
N SER A 202 -3.06 15.13 4.34
CA SER A 202 -4.24 15.57 3.60
C SER A 202 -5.24 14.43 3.51
N PRO A 203 -6.52 14.61 3.92
CA PRO A 203 -7.54 13.57 3.79
C PRO A 203 -7.93 13.39 2.33
N HIS A 204 -8.13 12.14 1.91
CA HIS A 204 -8.62 11.78 0.58
C HIS A 204 -9.65 10.66 0.71
N ASP A 205 -10.88 10.95 0.31
CA ASP A 205 -11.97 9.98 0.26
C ASP A 205 -12.09 9.44 -1.16
N PHE A 206 -12.29 8.12 -1.30
CA PHE A 206 -12.38 7.47 -2.59
C PHE A 206 -13.31 6.25 -2.53
N THR A 207 -13.58 5.66 -3.68
CA THR A 207 -14.29 4.38 -3.76
C THR A 207 -13.28 3.25 -3.91
N TYR A 208 -13.25 2.33 -2.95
CA TYR A 208 -12.54 1.05 -3.07
C TYR A 208 -13.37 0.12 -3.97
N ILE A 209 -12.91 -0.13 -5.19
CA ILE A 209 -13.63 -0.91 -6.18
C ILE A 209 -13.18 -2.36 -6.10
N ALA A 210 -14.07 -3.26 -5.68
CA ALA A 210 -13.79 -4.68 -5.57
C ALA A 210 -14.07 -5.46 -6.86
N GLY A 211 -14.87 -4.89 -7.76
CA GLY A 211 -15.16 -5.46 -9.07
C GLY A 211 -15.83 -4.46 -10.00
N ARG A 212 -15.64 -4.62 -11.33
CA ARG A 212 -16.19 -3.72 -12.35
C ARG A 212 -16.59 -4.49 -13.59
N GLY A 213 -17.69 -4.05 -14.25
CA GLY A 213 -18.24 -4.62 -15.47
C GLY A 213 -19.29 -5.70 -15.19
N ALA A 214 -19.58 -6.52 -16.21
CA ALA A 214 -20.65 -7.53 -16.15
C ALA A 214 -20.43 -8.54 -15.00
N ASP A 215 -19.17 -8.88 -14.70
CA ASP A 215 -18.80 -9.88 -13.70
C ASP A 215 -18.33 -9.23 -12.37
N ALA A 216 -18.72 -7.97 -12.12
CA ALA A 216 -18.26 -7.23 -10.92
C ALA A 216 -18.48 -8.00 -9.61
N PRO A 217 -19.64 -8.66 -9.34
CA PRO A 217 -19.81 -9.43 -8.12
C PRO A 217 -18.86 -10.63 -7.99
N GLU A 218 -18.60 -11.35 -9.09
CA GLU A 218 -17.68 -12.50 -9.08
C GLU A 218 -16.21 -12.06 -8.93
N GLN A 219 -15.85 -10.92 -9.48
CA GLN A 219 -14.52 -10.31 -9.25
C GLN A 219 -14.34 -9.95 -7.77
N ALA A 220 -15.34 -9.32 -7.15
CA ALA A 220 -15.32 -8.99 -5.72
C ALA A 220 -15.25 -10.25 -4.84
N MET A 221 -16.02 -11.29 -5.18
CA MET A 221 -15.95 -12.60 -4.50
C MET A 221 -14.53 -13.18 -4.58
N ALA A 222 -13.93 -13.19 -5.77
CA ALA A 222 -12.58 -13.71 -5.98
C ALA A 222 -11.53 -12.93 -5.16
N LEU A 223 -11.62 -11.60 -5.13
CA LEU A 223 -10.74 -10.74 -4.36
C LEU A 223 -10.83 -11.06 -2.85
N PHE A 224 -12.03 -11.01 -2.26
CA PHE A 224 -12.21 -11.13 -0.82
C PHE A 224 -12.02 -12.56 -0.30
N ARG A 225 -12.09 -13.58 -1.16
CA ARG A 225 -11.69 -14.96 -0.81
C ARG A 225 -10.18 -15.14 -0.70
N ARG A 226 -9.37 -14.24 -1.29
CA ARG A 226 -7.90 -14.34 -1.32
C ARG A 226 -7.22 -13.31 -0.47
N ILE A 227 -7.78 -12.10 -0.38
CA ILE A 227 -7.20 -10.96 0.30
C ILE A 227 -8.14 -10.44 1.41
N GLY A 228 -7.54 -10.00 2.52
CA GLY A 228 -8.25 -9.36 3.61
C GLY A 228 -8.80 -10.31 4.67
N PRO A 229 -9.64 -9.79 5.59
CA PRO A 229 -10.07 -10.51 6.79
C PRO A 229 -10.92 -11.76 6.48
N VAL A 230 -11.77 -11.71 5.46
CA VAL A 230 -12.60 -12.86 5.07
C VAL A 230 -11.73 -14.01 4.57
N ALA A 231 -10.69 -13.72 3.76
CA ALA A 231 -9.75 -14.75 3.31
C ALA A 231 -9.06 -15.44 4.49
N SER A 232 -8.66 -14.68 5.51
CA SER A 232 -8.06 -15.23 6.72
C SER A 232 -9.06 -16.09 7.50
N ALA A 233 -10.28 -15.58 7.69
CA ALA A 233 -11.35 -16.32 8.39
C ALA A 233 -11.72 -17.63 7.68
N MET A 234 -11.84 -17.61 6.35
CA MET A 234 -12.13 -18.79 5.55
C MET A 234 -11.07 -19.90 5.68
N ARG A 235 -9.80 -19.50 5.79
CA ARG A 235 -8.69 -20.47 6.02
C ARG A 235 -8.79 -21.12 7.41
N GLN A 236 -9.23 -20.38 8.42
CA GLN A 236 -9.30 -20.81 9.82
C GLN A 236 -10.62 -21.48 10.16
N ALA A 237 -11.69 -21.21 9.39
CA ALA A 237 -13.02 -21.74 9.65
C ALA A 237 -13.10 -23.26 9.40
N ALA A 238 -13.86 -23.94 10.27
CA ALA A 238 -14.27 -25.32 10.04
C ALA A 238 -15.04 -25.43 8.71
N PRO A 239 -14.91 -26.53 7.97
CA PRO A 239 -15.57 -26.72 6.67
C PRO A 239 -17.06 -26.36 6.68
N GLU A 240 -17.75 -26.70 7.75
CA GLU A 240 -19.20 -26.51 7.92
C GLU A 240 -19.59 -25.02 8.06
N ALA A 241 -18.69 -24.18 8.56
CA ALA A 241 -18.93 -22.74 8.72
C ALA A 241 -18.69 -21.93 7.44
N ARG A 242 -17.90 -22.45 6.51
CA ARG A 242 -17.51 -21.74 5.28
C ARG A 242 -18.69 -21.32 4.39
N PRO A 243 -19.73 -22.19 4.17
CA PRO A 243 -20.89 -21.80 3.37
C PRO A 243 -21.64 -20.59 3.92
N ALA A 244 -21.74 -20.46 5.25
CA ALA A 244 -22.38 -19.31 5.88
C ALA A 244 -21.59 -18.01 5.66
N ILE A 245 -20.26 -18.06 5.79
CA ILE A 245 -19.37 -16.91 5.50
C ILE A 245 -19.50 -16.51 4.03
N GLU A 246 -19.52 -17.47 3.11
CA GLU A 246 -19.69 -17.18 1.67
C GLU A 246 -21.05 -16.56 1.35
N ALA A 247 -22.12 -17.06 1.94
CA ALA A 247 -23.46 -16.51 1.74
C ALA A 247 -23.54 -15.06 2.25
N ALA A 248 -22.98 -14.79 3.43
CA ALA A 248 -22.90 -13.44 3.99
C ALA A 248 -22.05 -12.50 3.11
N LEU A 249 -20.92 -12.97 2.59
CA LEU A 249 -20.10 -12.22 1.67
C LEU A 249 -20.84 -11.90 0.35
N ARG A 250 -21.59 -12.85 -0.23
CA ARG A 250 -22.41 -12.61 -1.42
C ARG A 250 -23.49 -11.56 -1.16
N ALA A 251 -24.15 -11.62 -0.02
CA ALA A 251 -25.17 -10.63 0.36
C ALA A 251 -24.55 -9.22 0.51
N LEU A 252 -23.38 -9.12 1.13
CA LEU A 252 -22.65 -7.86 1.26
C LEU A 252 -22.28 -7.29 -0.10
N ILE A 253 -21.72 -8.11 -0.99
CA ILE A 253 -21.34 -7.71 -2.36
C ILE A 253 -22.57 -7.24 -3.13
N ALA A 254 -23.70 -7.96 -3.05
CA ALA A 254 -24.94 -7.57 -3.72
C ALA A 254 -25.47 -6.22 -3.22
N ALA A 255 -25.36 -5.94 -1.92
CA ALA A 255 -25.75 -4.65 -1.31
C ALA A 255 -24.89 -3.46 -1.76
N HIS A 256 -23.64 -3.73 -2.22
CA HIS A 256 -22.69 -2.71 -2.69
C HIS A 256 -22.50 -2.72 -4.21
N HIS A 257 -23.29 -3.52 -4.93
CA HIS A 257 -23.26 -3.56 -6.38
C HIS A 257 -24.23 -2.53 -6.97
N SER A 258 -23.71 -1.58 -7.69
CA SER A 258 -24.50 -0.54 -8.38
C SER A 258 -23.79 -0.12 -9.67
N GLN A 259 -24.55 0.14 -10.73
CA GLN A 259 -24.05 0.65 -12.01
C GLN A 259 -22.86 -0.15 -12.61
N GLY A 260 -22.87 -1.47 -12.40
CA GLY A 260 -21.80 -2.35 -12.90
C GLY A 260 -20.52 -2.31 -12.06
N GLU A 261 -20.55 -1.77 -10.84
CA GLU A 261 -19.42 -1.79 -9.92
C GLU A 261 -19.81 -2.32 -8.55
N VAL A 262 -18.91 -3.04 -7.90
CA VAL A 262 -18.96 -3.32 -6.47
C VAL A 262 -17.99 -2.36 -5.78
N GLY A 263 -18.55 -1.32 -5.15
CA GLY A 263 -17.79 -0.21 -4.58
C GLY A 263 -18.08 0.01 -3.11
N PHE A 264 -17.05 0.35 -2.34
CA PHE A 264 -17.14 0.66 -0.92
C PHE A 264 -16.52 2.03 -0.66
N ALA A 265 -17.14 2.84 0.20
CA ALA A 265 -16.50 4.06 0.67
C ALA A 265 -15.19 3.73 1.37
N ALA A 266 -14.15 4.47 1.02
CA ALA A 266 -12.82 4.33 1.58
C ALA A 266 -12.18 5.71 1.81
N ALA A 267 -11.24 5.76 2.72
CA ALA A 267 -10.59 6.99 3.13
C ALA A 267 -9.11 6.74 3.44
N ALA A 268 -8.26 7.60 2.92
CA ALA A 268 -6.83 7.58 3.14
C ALA A 268 -6.29 8.94 3.60
N TRP A 269 -5.14 8.93 4.23
CA TRP A 269 -4.25 10.08 4.32
C TRP A 269 -3.27 10.04 3.14
N ILE A 270 -3.04 11.18 2.51
CA ILE A 270 -1.86 11.43 1.68
C ILE A 270 -0.92 12.26 2.54
N VAL A 271 0.24 11.70 2.83
CA VAL A 271 1.22 12.27 3.76
C VAL A 271 2.41 12.78 2.97
N THR A 272 2.82 14.00 3.25
CA THR A 272 4.06 14.59 2.72
C THR A 272 4.99 14.97 3.87
N ALA A 273 6.29 14.83 3.66
CA ALA A 273 7.31 15.21 4.63
C ALA A 273 8.62 15.59 3.93
N THR A 274 9.48 16.31 4.64
CA THR A 274 10.81 16.68 4.18
C THR A 274 11.84 16.09 5.13
N LYS A 275 12.94 15.52 4.63
CA LYS A 275 14.04 15.09 5.50
C LYS A 275 14.50 16.27 6.35
N ALA A 276 14.56 16.07 7.67
CA ALA A 276 15.10 17.05 8.61
C ALA A 276 16.53 17.44 8.23
N ALA A 277 16.87 18.70 8.40
CA ALA A 277 18.25 19.15 8.20
C ALA A 277 19.18 18.39 9.17
N ASP A 278 20.31 17.90 8.68
CA ASP A 278 21.33 17.34 9.55
C ASP A 278 21.78 18.46 10.50
N ASP A 279 21.65 18.24 11.82
CA ASP A 279 22.04 19.22 12.85
C ASP A 279 23.59 19.29 12.95
N HIS A 280 24.23 19.70 11.87
CA HIS A 280 25.68 19.88 11.77
C HIS A 280 26.09 21.25 12.32
N GLY A 281 25.70 21.58 13.56
CA GLY A 281 26.08 22.87 14.08
C GLY A 281 25.67 23.24 15.48
N LYS A 282 25.84 22.35 16.44
CA LYS A 282 26.02 22.76 17.86
C LYS A 282 26.92 21.76 18.56
N ARG A 283 28.21 21.87 18.36
CA ARG A 283 29.20 21.47 19.34
C ARG A 283 30.20 22.62 19.55
#